data_687b186fe07049f1cd08462fad6f853b
#
_entry.id   687b186fe07049f1cd08462fad6f853b
#
_cell.length_a   1.000
_cell.length_b   1.000
_cell.length_c   1.000
_cell.angle_alpha   90.00
_cell.angle_beta   90.00
_cell.angle_gamma   90.00
#
_symmetry.space_group_name_H-M   'P 1'
#
loop_
_entity.id
_entity.type
_entity.pdbx_description
1 polymer ?
#
loop_
_entity_poly.entity_id
_entity_poly.type
_entity_poly.pdbx_seq_one_letter_code
_entity_poly.pdbx_strand_id
1 'polypeptide(L)'
;MVLIVSSKRSVDYSYVVTKNDEFALSSQGNVVVFIVDTLDNDDAQNYVIDRYSEELKDFTYFDNMIGGGAPTALGVPLMLTGYQYDTTHSLADYRKKAYEEGTLIKDMSDNGYDVKLYTSSEYLNGVNQEAVANTAGGQKYRISDKVQFFKNIYKMSAFYAFPQIIKQYFWFYGDDFAACQAPKNNNIIQYELDDSQLYADFKNNGGITVDAGNKTFTLYHMVGAHAPYEMNEQCVDVGETETSLDKQIQGVFRYINEYMQQMKDKGVYDNSTVIITADHGGYRLYERPAVFVKMADTHNDVMQINSDSVTFKNLYATYGKAALGQKSNYGNTLFDMAGVSQSRYHVAPWDVSKGMYPEDEYLKNRDYSVFRIDGDADNPQISVIKDEQQMKNINN
;
A
#
# COMPACT_ATOMS: atom_id res chain seq x y z
N MET A 1 19.17 -10.47 -35.29
CA MET A 1 19.77 -9.29 -34.64
C MET A 1 18.63 -8.31 -34.40
N VAL A 2 17.96 -8.43 -33.27
CA VAL A 2 16.79 -7.61 -32.93
C VAL A 2 17.30 -6.38 -32.24
N LEU A 3 16.92 -5.25 -32.74
CA LEU A 3 17.14 -3.94 -32.18
C LEU A 3 16.53 -3.88 -30.76
N ILE A 4 17.36 -3.99 -29.74
CA ILE A 4 17.10 -3.37 -28.45
C ILE A 4 17.52 -1.89 -28.62
N VAL A 5 16.76 -1.16 -29.41
CA VAL A 5 16.93 0.27 -29.55
C VAL A 5 15.75 0.94 -28.92
N SER A 6 16.05 1.60 -27.82
CA SER A 6 15.30 2.70 -27.25
C SER A 6 13.85 2.42 -26.83
N SER A 7 13.65 1.73 -25.74
CA SER A 7 12.82 2.41 -24.76
C SER A 7 13.76 3.22 -23.86
N LYS A 8 13.96 4.47 -24.14
CA LYS A 8 14.40 5.47 -23.18
C LYS A 8 13.22 5.72 -22.20
N ARG A 9 12.87 4.71 -21.46
CA ARG A 9 12.25 4.77 -20.17
C ARG A 9 13.22 4.05 -19.24
N SER A 10 14.40 4.67 -19.02
CA SER A 10 15.02 4.54 -17.72
C SER A 10 13.99 5.11 -16.78
N VAL A 11 13.33 4.28 -15.98
CA VAL A 11 12.75 4.75 -14.75
C VAL A 11 13.96 5.26 -13.99
N ASP A 12 14.16 6.56 -14.02
CA ASP A 12 15.25 7.22 -13.33
C ASP A 12 14.78 7.29 -11.86
N TYR A 13 14.98 6.19 -11.13
CA TYR A 13 14.84 6.20 -9.68
C TYR A 13 15.96 7.09 -9.15
N SER A 14 15.67 8.37 -9.06
CA SER A 14 16.59 9.34 -8.50
C SER A 14 16.91 9.03 -7.03
N TYR A 15 16.18 8.12 -6.39
CA TYR A 15 16.34 7.68 -5.02
C TYR A 15 15.83 6.24 -4.80
N VAL A 16 16.16 5.69 -3.64
CA VAL A 16 15.64 4.42 -3.13
C VAL A 16 15.10 4.60 -1.72
N VAL A 17 14.10 3.82 -1.37
CA VAL A 17 13.63 3.67 0.02
C VAL A 17 14.60 2.74 0.75
N THR A 18 15.03 3.14 1.94
CA THR A 18 16.01 2.39 2.74
C THR A 18 15.35 1.80 3.99
N LYS A 19 16.03 0.81 4.62
CA LYS A 19 15.65 0.26 5.94
C LYS A 19 16.13 1.13 7.12
N ASN A 20 16.59 2.36 6.88
CA ASN A 20 17.04 3.24 7.95
C ASN A 20 15.91 3.50 8.96
N ASP A 21 16.22 3.36 10.25
CA ASP A 21 15.30 3.62 11.36
C ASP A 21 13.96 2.85 11.26
N GLU A 22 14.00 1.64 10.67
CA GLU A 22 12.83 0.82 10.31
C GLU A 22 11.90 0.57 11.52
N PHE A 23 12.45 0.40 12.71
CA PHE A 23 11.68 0.13 13.92
C PHE A 23 11.80 1.24 14.98
N ALA A 24 12.24 2.43 14.59
CA ALA A 24 12.38 3.56 15.51
C ALA A 24 11.08 4.36 15.63
N LEU A 25 10.62 4.55 16.85
CA LEU A 25 9.47 5.36 17.24
C LEU A 25 9.88 6.49 18.18
N SER A 26 8.98 7.46 18.37
CA SER A 26 9.17 8.57 19.28
C SER A 26 8.36 8.42 20.56
N SER A 27 8.90 8.85 21.68
CA SER A 27 8.15 9.01 22.93
C SER A 27 7.15 10.18 22.89
N GLN A 28 7.23 11.06 21.87
CA GLN A 28 6.37 12.25 21.75
C GLN A 28 5.07 12.00 20.97
N GLY A 29 4.93 10.84 20.33
CA GLY A 29 3.74 10.44 19.58
C GLY A 29 4.08 9.93 18.18
N ASN A 30 3.26 9.02 17.69
CA ASN A 30 3.49 8.35 16.43
C ASN A 30 2.19 8.18 15.65
N VAL A 31 2.30 8.12 14.34
CA VAL A 31 1.27 7.59 13.45
C VAL A 31 1.91 6.39 12.73
N VAL A 32 1.43 5.18 13.04
CA VAL A 32 1.93 3.94 12.45
C VAL A 32 0.87 3.35 11.55
N VAL A 33 1.22 3.12 10.29
CA VAL A 33 0.31 2.60 9.26
C VAL A 33 0.86 1.27 8.75
N PHE A 34 0.09 0.21 8.85
CA PHE A 34 0.34 -1.07 8.22
C PHE A 34 -0.57 -1.22 7.01
N ILE A 35 0.00 -1.25 5.81
CA ILE A 35 -0.70 -1.66 4.60
C ILE A 35 -0.51 -3.17 4.45
N VAL A 36 -1.57 -3.92 4.66
CA VAL A 36 -1.66 -5.36 4.41
C VAL A 36 -2.23 -5.50 3.00
N ASP A 37 -1.34 -5.58 1.98
CA ASP A 37 -1.73 -5.55 0.57
C ASP A 37 -2.88 -6.54 0.28
N THR A 38 -3.85 -6.13 -0.50
CA THR A 38 -5.07 -6.86 -0.88
C THR A 38 -5.97 -7.37 0.25
N LEU A 39 -5.77 -7.00 1.52
CA LEU A 39 -6.67 -7.42 2.60
C LEU A 39 -8.08 -6.83 2.37
N ASP A 40 -8.96 -7.65 1.81
CA ASP A 40 -10.35 -7.28 1.55
C ASP A 40 -11.20 -7.33 2.83
N ASN A 41 -12.30 -6.60 2.83
CA ASN A 41 -13.25 -6.59 3.93
C ASN A 41 -13.80 -7.99 4.26
N ASP A 42 -14.07 -8.83 3.23
CA ASP A 42 -14.54 -10.20 3.42
C ASP A 42 -13.45 -11.05 4.10
N ASP A 43 -12.17 -10.86 3.73
CA ASP A 43 -11.06 -11.56 4.36
C ASP A 43 -10.85 -11.11 5.81
N ALA A 44 -11.02 -9.81 6.08
CA ALA A 44 -10.96 -9.29 7.44
C ALA A 44 -12.07 -9.88 8.32
N GLN A 45 -13.29 -9.98 7.81
CA GLN A 45 -14.41 -10.60 8.53
C GLN A 45 -14.17 -12.09 8.78
N ASN A 46 -13.65 -12.82 7.80
CA ASN A 46 -13.46 -14.26 7.90
C ASN A 46 -12.24 -14.67 8.76
N TYR A 47 -11.17 -13.88 8.75
CA TYR A 47 -9.86 -14.31 9.26
C TYR A 47 -9.29 -13.43 10.37
N VAL A 48 -9.80 -12.19 10.55
CA VAL A 48 -9.18 -11.19 11.44
C VAL A 48 -10.06 -10.86 12.64
N ILE A 49 -11.30 -10.44 12.42
CA ILE A 49 -12.14 -9.78 13.43
C ILE A 49 -12.33 -10.63 14.68
N ASP A 50 -12.81 -11.85 14.54
CA ASP A 50 -13.06 -12.73 15.69
C ASP A 50 -11.76 -13.25 16.31
N ARG A 51 -10.76 -13.50 15.49
CA ARG A 51 -9.48 -14.09 15.93
C ARG A 51 -8.64 -13.14 16.76
N TYR A 52 -8.67 -11.84 16.45
CA TYR A 52 -7.84 -10.81 17.07
C TYR A 52 -8.66 -9.75 17.81
N SER A 53 -9.86 -10.12 18.27
CA SER A 53 -10.79 -9.20 18.94
C SER A 53 -10.20 -8.52 20.19
N GLU A 54 -9.34 -9.21 20.93
CA GLU A 54 -8.67 -8.65 22.12
C GLU A 54 -7.55 -7.68 21.76
N GLU A 55 -6.75 -8.02 20.74
CA GLU A 55 -5.65 -7.17 20.26
C GLU A 55 -6.16 -5.91 19.59
N LEU A 56 -7.32 -6.01 18.91
CA LEU A 56 -7.96 -4.94 18.15
C LEU A 56 -9.07 -4.20 18.94
N LYS A 57 -9.25 -4.45 20.22
CA LYS A 57 -10.34 -3.85 21.00
C LYS A 57 -10.36 -2.32 21.00
N ASP A 58 -9.19 -1.68 20.97
CA ASP A 58 -9.05 -0.22 20.93
C ASP A 58 -9.32 0.39 19.53
N PHE A 59 -9.55 -0.45 18.52
CA PHE A 59 -9.76 -0.03 17.14
C PHE A 59 -11.22 0.20 16.81
N THR A 60 -11.43 1.05 15.80
CA THR A 60 -12.68 1.15 15.05
C THR A 60 -12.45 0.50 13.68
N TYR A 61 -13.27 -0.49 13.34
CA TYR A 61 -13.32 -1.13 12.03
C TYR A 61 -14.36 -0.43 11.15
N PHE A 62 -13.97 -0.09 9.90
CA PHE A 62 -14.83 0.57 8.93
C PHE A 62 -15.26 -0.45 7.86
N ASP A 63 -16.45 -1.02 8.00
CA ASP A 63 -16.94 -2.12 7.16
C ASP A 63 -17.54 -1.68 5.83
N ASN A 64 -17.81 -0.37 5.66
CA ASN A 64 -18.39 0.22 4.45
C ASN A 64 -17.37 1.10 3.67
N MET A 65 -16.14 0.58 3.51
CA MET A 65 -15.06 1.23 2.80
C MET A 65 -15.09 0.92 1.30
N ILE A 66 -14.82 1.91 0.47
CA ILE A 66 -14.48 1.75 -0.96
C ILE A 66 -13.09 2.36 -1.18
N GLY A 67 -12.14 1.56 -1.67
CA GLY A 67 -10.74 1.95 -1.78
C GLY A 67 -10.48 3.14 -2.73
N GLY A 68 -11.10 3.13 -3.87
CA GLY A 68 -10.96 4.22 -4.85
C GLY A 68 -10.08 3.89 -6.05
N GLY A 69 -9.19 2.93 -5.96
CA GLY A 69 -8.40 2.52 -7.12
C GLY A 69 -7.54 1.29 -6.89
N ALA A 70 -7.48 0.44 -7.91
CA ALA A 70 -6.61 -0.71 -7.99
C ALA A 70 -5.88 -0.75 -9.35
N PRO A 71 -4.71 -1.34 -9.41
CA PRO A 71 -3.94 -2.04 -8.37
C PRO A 71 -3.17 -1.07 -7.44
N THR A 72 -2.22 -1.59 -6.65
CA THR A 72 -1.30 -0.87 -5.73
C THR A 72 -0.76 0.45 -6.30
N ALA A 73 -0.46 0.48 -7.59
CA ALA A 73 0.02 1.67 -8.30
C ALA A 73 -0.98 2.86 -8.31
N LEU A 74 -2.25 2.61 -7.99
CA LEU A 74 -3.29 3.61 -7.78
C LEU A 74 -3.62 3.79 -6.30
N GLY A 75 -3.71 2.69 -5.53
CA GLY A 75 -4.10 2.71 -4.13
C GLY A 75 -3.11 3.47 -3.25
N VAL A 76 -1.83 3.12 -3.28
CA VAL A 76 -0.80 3.76 -2.43
C VAL A 76 -0.67 5.26 -2.68
N PRO A 77 -0.57 5.78 -3.93
CA PRO A 77 -0.55 7.23 -4.15
C PRO A 77 -1.82 7.91 -3.67
N LEU A 78 -3.01 7.33 -3.91
CA LEU A 78 -4.27 7.89 -3.44
C LEU A 78 -4.33 8.00 -1.91
N MET A 79 -3.90 6.96 -1.19
CA MET A 79 -3.86 6.96 0.28
C MET A 79 -2.93 8.02 0.84
N LEU A 80 -1.80 8.30 0.17
CA LEU A 80 -0.78 9.25 0.63
C LEU A 80 -1.02 10.68 0.18
N THR A 81 -1.89 10.90 -0.80
CA THR A 81 -2.08 12.23 -1.42
C THR A 81 -3.52 12.71 -1.43
N GLY A 82 -4.50 11.80 -1.27
CA GLY A 82 -5.91 12.10 -1.47
C GLY A 82 -6.31 12.33 -2.94
N TYR A 83 -5.35 12.26 -3.88
CA TYR A 83 -5.58 12.55 -5.29
C TYR A 83 -5.88 11.27 -6.06
N GLN A 84 -7.08 11.16 -6.59
CA GLN A 84 -7.56 9.97 -7.30
C GLN A 84 -7.20 10.00 -8.78
N TYR A 85 -6.87 8.85 -9.35
CA TYR A 85 -6.62 8.70 -10.79
C TYR A 85 -7.90 8.96 -11.59
N ASP A 86 -7.85 9.88 -12.54
CA ASP A 86 -8.98 10.31 -13.38
C ASP A 86 -8.96 9.75 -14.81
N THR A 87 -8.03 8.84 -15.10
CA THR A 87 -7.79 8.21 -16.41
C THR A 87 -7.37 9.15 -17.55
N THR A 88 -7.24 10.44 -17.30
CA THR A 88 -6.88 11.43 -18.34
C THR A 88 -5.37 11.52 -18.61
N HIS A 89 -4.55 10.87 -17.78
CA HIS A 89 -3.10 10.88 -17.83
C HIS A 89 -2.53 9.45 -17.87
N SER A 90 -1.26 9.30 -18.20
CA SER A 90 -0.58 8.02 -17.96
C SER A 90 -0.43 7.75 -16.45
N LEU A 91 -0.26 6.48 -16.06
CA LEU A 91 -0.04 6.14 -14.63
C LEU A 91 1.21 6.83 -14.05
N ALA A 92 2.25 7.02 -14.86
CA ALA A 92 3.47 7.71 -14.42
C ALA A 92 3.21 9.21 -14.18
N ASP A 93 2.46 9.85 -15.08
CA ASP A 93 2.08 11.25 -14.93
C ASP A 93 1.08 11.44 -13.79
N TYR A 94 0.15 10.50 -13.61
CA TYR A 94 -0.76 10.49 -12.47
C TYR A 94 -0.01 10.50 -11.14
N ARG A 95 0.92 9.54 -10.92
CA ARG A 95 1.67 9.47 -9.67
C ARG A 95 2.42 10.76 -9.38
N LYS A 96 3.12 11.30 -10.38
CA LYS A 96 3.81 12.57 -10.25
C LYS A 96 2.85 13.69 -9.84
N LYS A 97 1.72 13.83 -10.54
CA LYS A 97 0.69 14.82 -10.24
C LYS A 97 0.08 14.62 -8.85
N ALA A 98 -0.20 13.38 -8.46
CA ALA A 98 -0.75 13.07 -7.14
C ALA A 98 0.15 13.60 -6.01
N TYR A 99 1.47 13.39 -6.10
CA TYR A 99 2.42 13.91 -5.11
C TYR A 99 2.72 15.41 -5.25
N GLU A 100 2.46 16.03 -6.41
CA GLU A 100 2.51 17.49 -6.55
C GLU A 100 1.29 18.17 -5.90
N GLU A 101 0.11 17.55 -5.98
CA GLU A 101 -1.14 18.04 -5.39
C GLU A 101 -1.29 17.70 -3.90
N GLY A 102 -0.81 16.52 -3.48
CA GLY A 102 -0.90 16.04 -2.10
C GLY A 102 0.20 16.62 -1.23
N THR A 103 -0.15 17.48 -0.28
CA THR A 103 0.82 18.21 0.55
C THR A 103 1.12 17.56 1.90
N LEU A 104 0.36 16.55 2.33
CA LEU A 104 0.39 16.00 3.68
C LEU A 104 1.79 15.54 4.13
N ILE A 105 2.52 14.82 3.27
CA ILE A 105 3.87 14.32 3.58
C ILE A 105 4.81 15.50 3.89
N LYS A 106 4.76 16.53 3.04
CA LYS A 106 5.55 17.74 3.26
C LYS A 106 5.10 18.49 4.50
N ASP A 107 3.80 18.64 4.71
CA ASP A 107 3.25 19.36 5.85
C ASP A 107 3.58 18.65 7.18
N MET A 108 3.58 17.31 7.21
CA MET A 108 4.07 16.54 8.37
C MET A 108 5.55 16.83 8.63
N SER A 109 6.40 16.76 7.61
CA SER A 109 7.84 17.05 7.74
C SER A 109 8.09 18.48 8.21
N ASP A 110 7.41 19.47 7.62
CA ASP A 110 7.52 20.89 8.01
C ASP A 110 7.02 21.15 9.46
N ASN A 111 6.19 20.28 10.02
CA ASN A 111 5.71 20.32 11.40
C ASN A 111 6.48 19.39 12.35
N GLY A 112 7.66 18.95 11.95
CA GLY A 112 8.59 18.21 12.82
C GLY A 112 8.27 16.74 12.99
N TYR A 113 7.70 16.10 11.96
CA TYR A 113 7.59 14.65 11.87
C TYR A 113 8.75 14.08 11.07
N ASP A 114 9.30 12.98 11.54
CA ASP A 114 10.12 12.09 10.72
C ASP A 114 9.19 11.18 9.94
N VAL A 115 8.98 11.49 8.66
CA VAL A 115 8.11 10.71 7.78
C VAL A 115 8.92 9.56 7.18
N LYS A 116 8.54 8.34 7.49
CA LYS A 116 9.20 7.10 7.02
C LYS A 116 8.20 6.26 6.23
N LEU A 117 8.52 5.99 4.96
CA LEU A 117 7.63 5.27 4.04
C LEU A 117 8.36 4.01 3.56
N TYR A 118 8.10 2.88 4.21
CA TYR A 118 8.63 1.58 3.81
C TYR A 118 7.70 0.94 2.78
N THR A 119 7.96 1.25 1.52
CA THR A 119 7.23 0.75 0.34
C THR A 119 8.15 0.76 -0.88
N SER A 120 7.71 0.22 -2.02
CA SER A 120 8.48 0.32 -3.26
C SER A 120 8.64 1.76 -3.73
N SER A 121 9.86 2.12 -4.13
CA SER A 121 10.17 3.46 -4.68
C SER A 121 9.32 3.81 -5.90
N GLU A 122 8.80 2.83 -6.63
CA GLU A 122 7.95 3.07 -7.80
C GLU A 122 6.60 3.69 -7.44
N TYR A 123 6.04 3.39 -6.26
CA TYR A 123 4.78 3.97 -5.79
C TYR A 123 4.96 5.39 -5.26
N LEU A 124 6.19 5.78 -4.93
CA LEU A 124 6.54 7.11 -4.44
C LEU A 124 7.07 8.06 -5.53
N ASN A 125 6.93 7.70 -6.81
CA ASN A 125 7.44 8.52 -7.91
C ASN A 125 6.73 9.89 -7.96
N GLY A 126 7.49 10.94 -7.63
CA GLY A 126 6.99 12.32 -7.51
C GLY A 126 6.96 12.84 -6.06
N VAL A 127 7.19 11.97 -5.06
CA VAL A 127 7.29 12.41 -3.67
C VAL A 127 8.44 13.40 -3.46
N ASN A 128 8.23 14.39 -2.60
CA ASN A 128 9.32 15.25 -2.15
C ASN A 128 10.26 14.46 -1.23
N GLN A 129 11.44 14.08 -1.76
CA GLN A 129 12.42 13.24 -1.06
C GLN A 129 12.96 13.89 0.20
N GLU A 130 13.05 15.23 0.25
CA GLU A 130 13.53 15.95 1.44
C GLU A 130 12.54 15.83 2.62
N ALA A 131 11.28 15.53 2.32
CA ALA A 131 10.25 15.33 3.34
C ALA A 131 10.16 13.87 3.83
N VAL A 132 10.92 12.93 3.26
CA VAL A 132 10.89 11.50 3.62
C VAL A 132 12.24 11.08 4.19
N ALA A 133 12.26 10.73 5.48
CA ALA A 133 13.49 10.51 6.24
C ALA A 133 14.26 9.24 5.82
N ASN A 134 13.57 8.22 5.32
CA ASN A 134 14.17 6.94 4.94
C ASN A 134 14.44 6.79 3.43
N THR A 135 14.66 7.90 2.71
CA THR A 135 15.12 7.85 1.33
C THR A 135 16.62 8.14 1.23
N ALA A 136 17.26 7.57 0.22
CA ALA A 136 18.66 7.88 -0.11
C ALA A 136 18.79 8.14 -1.60
N GLY A 137 19.75 8.96 -2.00
CA GLY A 137 20.02 9.29 -3.39
C GLY A 137 20.28 8.05 -4.25
N GLY A 138 19.88 8.12 -5.52
CA GLY A 138 19.75 7.00 -6.44
C GLY A 138 20.91 6.03 -6.46
N GLN A 139 20.62 4.80 -6.16
CA GLN A 139 21.58 3.72 -6.18
C GLN A 139 21.86 3.30 -7.63
N LYS A 140 23.12 3.26 -8.01
CA LYS A 140 23.50 2.67 -9.29
C LYS A 140 23.63 1.16 -9.12
N TYR A 141 22.93 0.42 -9.97
CA TYR A 141 22.98 -1.04 -9.98
C TYR A 141 23.98 -1.56 -11.02
N ARG A 142 24.47 -2.76 -10.78
CA ARG A 142 25.24 -3.56 -11.75
C ARG A 142 24.57 -4.93 -11.87
N ILE A 143 24.64 -5.53 -13.06
CA ILE A 143 24.24 -6.92 -13.22
C ILE A 143 25.26 -7.79 -12.46
N SER A 144 24.82 -8.41 -11.37
CA SER A 144 25.61 -9.30 -10.51
C SER A 144 25.55 -10.73 -11.00
N ASP A 145 24.38 -11.21 -11.42
CA ASP A 145 24.19 -12.53 -12.04
C ASP A 145 23.85 -12.38 -13.52
N LYS A 146 24.91 -12.40 -14.34
CA LYS A 146 24.77 -12.31 -15.80
C LYS A 146 24.06 -13.53 -16.40
N VAL A 147 24.25 -14.72 -15.82
CA VAL A 147 23.67 -15.95 -16.36
C VAL A 147 22.16 -15.94 -16.17
N GLN A 148 21.70 -15.62 -14.97
CA GLN A 148 20.27 -15.51 -14.68
C GLN A 148 19.64 -14.35 -15.45
N PHE A 149 20.31 -13.21 -15.58
CA PHE A 149 19.86 -12.09 -16.38
C PHE A 149 19.61 -12.47 -17.84
N PHE A 150 20.54 -13.21 -18.47
CA PHE A 150 20.33 -13.69 -19.84
C PHE A 150 19.24 -14.76 -19.96
N LYS A 151 19.04 -15.61 -18.93
CA LYS A 151 17.90 -16.52 -18.88
C LYS A 151 16.58 -15.77 -18.82
N ASN A 152 16.49 -14.71 -18.04
CA ASN A 152 15.29 -13.88 -17.92
C ASN A 152 15.00 -13.13 -19.25
N ILE A 153 16.03 -12.60 -19.93
CA ILE A 153 15.88 -12.04 -21.28
C ILE A 153 15.35 -13.11 -22.26
N TYR A 154 15.85 -14.33 -22.17
CA TYR A 154 15.36 -15.42 -23.01
C TYR A 154 13.90 -15.75 -22.72
N LYS A 155 13.53 -15.92 -21.46
CA LYS A 155 12.13 -16.13 -21.04
C LYS A 155 11.22 -15.02 -21.58
N MET A 156 11.58 -13.77 -21.33
CA MET A 156 10.84 -12.61 -21.81
C MET A 156 10.70 -12.61 -23.34
N SER A 157 11.78 -12.86 -24.06
CA SER A 157 11.76 -12.90 -25.53
C SER A 157 10.88 -14.04 -26.05
N ALA A 158 10.95 -15.21 -25.43
CA ALA A 158 10.14 -16.37 -25.76
C ALA A 158 8.66 -16.12 -25.46
N PHE A 159 8.33 -15.50 -24.33
CA PHE A 159 6.96 -15.10 -23.97
C PHE A 159 6.34 -14.20 -25.05
N TYR A 160 7.07 -13.24 -25.59
CA TYR A 160 6.55 -12.38 -26.65
C TYR A 160 6.55 -13.02 -28.04
N ALA A 161 7.45 -13.95 -28.32
CA ALA A 161 7.62 -14.54 -29.64
C ALA A 161 6.72 -15.77 -29.90
N PHE A 162 6.34 -16.52 -28.86
CA PHE A 162 5.64 -17.79 -29.02
C PHE A 162 4.10 -17.66 -28.96
N PRO A 163 3.37 -18.65 -29.56
CA PRO A 163 1.92 -18.72 -29.46
C PRO A 163 1.42 -18.83 -28.01
N GLN A 164 0.22 -18.30 -27.76
CA GLN A 164 -0.39 -18.22 -26.43
C GLN A 164 -0.35 -19.55 -25.64
N ILE A 165 -0.60 -20.68 -26.31
CA ILE A 165 -0.67 -21.99 -25.66
C ILE A 165 0.62 -22.43 -24.92
N ILE A 166 1.77 -21.87 -25.29
CA ILE A 166 3.05 -22.20 -24.64
C ILE A 166 3.66 -21.03 -23.85
N LYS A 167 3.06 -19.85 -23.85
CA LYS A 167 3.55 -18.68 -23.11
C LYS A 167 3.69 -18.93 -21.62
N GLN A 168 2.80 -19.72 -21.02
CA GLN A 168 2.85 -20.07 -19.61
C GLN A 168 4.20 -20.68 -19.15
N TYR A 169 4.93 -21.34 -20.04
CA TYR A 169 6.26 -21.93 -19.73
C TYR A 169 7.38 -20.89 -19.75
N PHE A 170 7.10 -19.69 -20.21
CA PHE A 170 8.06 -18.58 -20.34
C PHE A 170 7.62 -17.36 -19.53
N TRP A 171 6.73 -17.58 -18.57
CA TRP A 171 6.30 -16.53 -17.67
C TRP A 171 7.49 -15.93 -16.92
N PHE A 172 7.51 -14.62 -16.73
CA PHE A 172 8.55 -13.90 -16.00
C PHE A 172 7.94 -12.74 -15.24
N TYR A 173 8.55 -12.39 -14.14
CA TYR A 173 8.20 -11.21 -13.34
C TYR A 173 9.25 -10.12 -13.56
N GLY A 174 8.87 -8.86 -13.33
CA GLY A 174 9.82 -7.73 -13.33
C GLY A 174 10.94 -7.94 -12.30
N ASP A 175 10.60 -8.50 -11.17
CA ASP A 175 11.50 -8.77 -10.04
C ASP A 175 12.56 -9.84 -10.36
N ASP A 176 12.30 -10.76 -11.28
CA ASP A 176 13.32 -11.68 -11.81
C ASP A 176 14.53 -10.93 -12.36
N PHE A 177 14.33 -9.73 -12.90
CA PHE A 177 15.41 -8.88 -13.39
C PHE A 177 16.07 -8.07 -12.29
N ALA A 178 15.31 -7.63 -11.29
CA ALA A 178 15.83 -6.94 -10.12
C ALA A 178 16.74 -7.86 -9.31
N ALA A 179 16.35 -9.12 -9.09
CA ALA A 179 17.15 -10.15 -8.42
C ALA A 179 18.51 -10.43 -9.08
N CYS A 180 18.67 -10.11 -10.37
CA CYS A 180 19.94 -10.22 -11.07
C CYS A 180 20.87 -9.02 -10.89
N GLN A 181 20.44 -8.00 -10.15
CA GLN A 181 21.17 -6.76 -9.95
C GLN A 181 21.73 -6.70 -8.53
N ALA A 182 22.89 -6.08 -8.39
CA ALA A 182 23.43 -5.71 -7.08
C ALA A 182 23.78 -4.24 -7.07
N PRO A 183 23.56 -3.57 -5.94
CA PRO A 183 23.96 -2.19 -5.79
C PRO A 183 25.46 -2.01 -6.01
N LYS A 184 25.84 -0.92 -6.64
CA LYS A 184 27.26 -0.54 -6.76
C LYS A 184 27.84 -0.04 -5.45
N ASN A 185 27.00 0.50 -4.58
CA ASN A 185 27.36 0.97 -3.25
C ASN A 185 26.64 0.10 -2.20
N ASN A 186 27.37 -0.68 -1.44
CA ASN A 186 26.83 -1.62 -0.46
C ASN A 186 26.42 -0.93 0.87
N ASN A 187 26.55 0.38 0.99
CA ASN A 187 26.23 1.10 2.23
C ASN A 187 24.74 1.47 2.36
N ILE A 188 23.94 1.20 1.34
CA ILE A 188 22.50 1.48 1.34
C ILE A 188 21.76 0.14 1.32
N ILE A 189 21.05 -0.17 2.40
CA ILE A 189 20.16 -1.33 2.48
C ILE A 189 18.79 -0.84 2.03
N GLN A 190 18.35 -1.31 0.87
CA GLN A 190 17.04 -0.97 0.32
C GLN A 190 15.95 -1.74 1.04
N TYR A 191 14.80 -1.10 1.21
CA TYR A 191 13.57 -1.78 1.64
C TYR A 191 13.00 -2.60 0.48
N GLU A 192 12.61 -3.81 0.77
CA GLU A 192 11.93 -4.73 -0.15
C GLU A 192 10.67 -5.25 0.55
N LEU A 193 9.61 -5.48 -0.23
CA LEU A 193 8.37 -6.06 0.30
C LEU A 193 8.60 -7.57 0.51
N ASP A 194 8.86 -7.92 1.75
CA ASP A 194 9.04 -9.30 2.20
C ASP A 194 8.70 -9.36 3.70
N ASP A 195 7.51 -9.84 4.01
CA ASP A 195 6.98 -9.83 5.38
C ASP A 195 7.74 -10.78 6.31
N SER A 196 8.22 -11.90 5.79
CA SER A 196 9.00 -12.85 6.56
C SER A 196 10.38 -12.27 6.92
N GLN A 197 11.01 -11.58 5.98
CA GLN A 197 12.27 -10.87 6.23
C GLN A 197 12.07 -9.67 7.15
N LEU A 198 10.98 -8.89 6.97
CA LEU A 198 10.64 -7.77 7.85
C LEU A 198 10.48 -8.23 9.30
N TYR A 199 9.77 -9.35 9.52
CA TYR A 199 9.61 -9.93 10.86
C TYR A 199 10.92 -10.48 11.42
N ALA A 200 11.73 -11.16 10.60
CA ALA A 200 13.05 -11.63 10.99
C ALA A 200 13.97 -10.47 11.38
N ASP A 201 13.98 -9.38 10.62
CA ASP A 201 14.74 -8.18 10.94
C ASP A 201 14.25 -7.52 12.23
N PHE A 202 12.92 -7.46 12.44
CA PHE A 202 12.32 -6.96 13.67
C PHE A 202 12.82 -7.76 14.90
N LYS A 203 12.81 -9.08 14.82
CA LYS A 203 13.32 -9.95 15.91
C LYS A 203 14.83 -9.78 16.12
N ASN A 204 15.61 -9.77 15.05
CA ASN A 204 17.08 -9.69 15.11
C ASN A 204 17.56 -8.33 15.63
N ASN A 205 16.83 -7.25 15.37
CA ASN A 205 17.12 -5.92 15.89
C ASN A 205 16.58 -5.67 17.31
N GLY A 206 15.93 -6.66 17.93
CA GLY A 206 15.37 -6.52 19.29
C GLY A 206 14.05 -5.75 19.33
N GLY A 207 13.35 -5.64 18.21
CA GLY A 207 12.06 -4.99 18.08
C GLY A 207 12.15 -3.47 17.94
N ILE A 208 11.09 -2.77 18.36
CA ILE A 208 11.04 -1.31 18.29
C ILE A 208 12.05 -0.64 19.24
N THR A 209 12.59 0.48 18.79
CA THR A 209 13.34 1.42 19.64
C THR A 209 12.53 2.68 19.85
N VAL A 210 12.69 3.33 21.03
CA VAL A 210 11.96 4.56 21.34
C VAL A 210 12.97 5.61 21.80
N ASP A 211 12.93 6.77 21.19
CA ASP A 211 13.72 7.93 21.58
C ASP A 211 12.84 9.17 21.85
N ALA A 212 13.46 10.27 22.22
CA ALA A 212 12.78 11.55 22.49
C ALA A 212 12.87 12.51 21.29
N GLY A 213 13.15 11.98 20.09
CA GLY A 213 13.27 12.75 18.86
C GLY A 213 11.92 13.29 18.34
N ASN A 214 11.91 13.63 17.08
CA ASN A 214 10.69 14.08 16.40
C ASN A 214 9.59 13.05 16.48
N LYS A 215 8.34 13.50 16.46
CA LYS A 215 7.21 12.59 16.22
C LYS A 215 7.41 11.81 14.93
N THR A 216 6.88 10.60 14.83
CA THR A 216 7.02 9.81 13.61
C THR A 216 5.70 9.58 12.87
N PHE A 217 5.76 9.63 11.56
CA PHE A 217 4.78 8.99 10.68
C PHE A 217 5.49 7.83 9.99
N THR A 218 5.09 6.61 10.29
CA THR A 218 5.75 5.41 9.77
C THR A 218 4.73 4.56 9.04
N LEU A 219 4.98 4.28 7.77
CA LEU A 219 4.13 3.43 6.94
C LEU A 219 4.93 2.20 6.51
N TYR A 220 4.39 1.02 6.81
CA TYR A 220 4.87 -0.28 6.34
C TYR A 220 3.92 -0.82 5.29
N HIS A 221 4.41 -0.95 4.06
CA HIS A 221 3.70 -1.68 3.02
C HIS A 221 4.21 -3.12 3.03
N MET A 222 3.32 -4.05 3.28
CA MET A 222 3.57 -5.47 3.45
C MET A 222 3.03 -6.23 2.24
N VAL A 223 3.57 -7.42 1.95
CA VAL A 223 2.98 -8.35 0.97
C VAL A 223 1.56 -8.73 1.39
N GLY A 224 1.35 -8.87 2.69
CA GLY A 224 0.01 -8.91 3.26
C GLY A 224 -0.79 -10.13 2.86
N ALA A 225 -1.96 -9.90 2.27
CA ALA A 225 -2.88 -10.91 1.77
C ALA A 225 -2.73 -11.15 0.25
N HIS A 226 -1.72 -10.54 -0.38
CA HIS A 226 -1.49 -10.66 -1.83
C HIS A 226 -0.98 -12.07 -2.20
N ALA A 227 -1.49 -12.62 -3.30
CA ALA A 227 -0.98 -13.87 -3.89
C ALA A 227 0.29 -13.61 -4.73
N PRO A 228 1.23 -14.56 -4.85
CA PRO A 228 1.17 -15.93 -4.30
C PRO A 228 1.31 -15.94 -2.78
N TYR A 229 0.67 -16.93 -2.13
CA TYR A 229 0.79 -17.10 -0.68
C TYR A 229 2.01 -17.96 -0.40
N GLU A 230 3.00 -17.41 0.31
CA GLU A 230 4.29 -18.08 0.57
C GLU A 230 4.63 -18.14 2.06
N MET A 231 3.91 -17.37 2.90
CA MET A 231 4.22 -17.26 4.33
C MET A 231 3.20 -18.02 5.19
N ASN A 232 3.69 -18.70 6.23
CA ASN A 232 2.87 -19.39 7.20
C ASN A 232 2.45 -18.51 8.40
N GLU A 233 1.67 -19.09 9.32
CA GLU A 233 1.15 -18.41 10.52
C GLU A 233 2.24 -18.03 11.55
N GLN A 234 3.47 -18.50 11.39
CA GLN A 234 4.64 -18.06 12.18
C GLN A 234 5.40 -16.90 11.55
N CYS A 235 4.90 -16.34 10.44
CA CYS A 235 5.56 -15.31 9.64
C CYS A 235 6.90 -15.80 9.05
N VAL A 236 6.91 -17.01 8.54
CA VAL A 236 8.07 -17.67 7.92
C VAL A 236 7.70 -18.06 6.49
N ASP A 237 8.57 -17.74 5.55
CA ASP A 237 8.44 -18.21 4.17
C ASP A 237 8.60 -19.75 4.11
N VAL A 238 7.58 -20.42 3.56
CA VAL A 238 7.51 -21.88 3.38
C VAL A 238 7.20 -22.25 1.94
N GLY A 239 7.06 -21.26 1.05
CA GLY A 239 6.66 -21.42 -0.34
C GLY A 239 5.17 -21.74 -0.53
N GLU A 240 4.70 -21.61 -1.75
CA GLU A 240 3.28 -21.63 -2.13
C GLU A 240 2.53 -22.92 -1.77
N THR A 241 3.22 -24.06 -1.68
CA THR A 241 2.57 -25.38 -1.48
C THR A 241 2.22 -25.68 -0.04
N GLU A 242 2.78 -24.97 0.93
CA GLU A 242 2.67 -25.27 2.37
C GLU A 242 1.85 -24.23 3.15
N THR A 243 1.29 -23.26 2.47
CA THR A 243 0.53 -22.17 3.06
C THR A 243 -0.82 -21.93 2.39
N SER A 244 -1.54 -20.91 2.84
CA SER A 244 -2.82 -20.46 2.33
C SER A 244 -3.02 -18.98 2.69
N LEU A 245 -4.01 -18.33 2.09
CA LEU A 245 -4.40 -16.97 2.45
C LEU A 245 -4.60 -16.79 3.97
N ASP A 246 -5.38 -17.68 4.61
CA ASP A 246 -5.62 -17.63 6.07
C ASP A 246 -4.32 -17.69 6.87
N LYS A 247 -3.41 -18.61 6.53
CA LYS A 247 -2.13 -18.73 7.22
C LYS A 247 -1.24 -17.51 7.00
N GLN A 248 -1.21 -16.98 5.79
CA GLN A 248 -0.43 -15.78 5.49
C GLN A 248 -0.96 -14.57 6.26
N ILE A 249 -2.29 -14.36 6.31
CA ILE A 249 -2.90 -13.31 7.14
C ILE A 249 -2.53 -13.49 8.63
N GLN A 250 -2.54 -14.71 9.14
CA GLN A 250 -2.10 -14.99 10.51
C GLN A 250 -0.63 -14.60 10.76
N GLY A 251 0.25 -14.88 9.81
CA GLY A 251 1.67 -14.49 9.89
C GLY A 251 1.83 -12.97 9.94
N VAL A 252 1.11 -12.25 9.08
CA VAL A 252 1.09 -10.79 9.07
C VAL A 252 0.59 -10.22 10.40
N PHE A 253 -0.54 -10.72 10.91
CA PHE A 253 -1.09 -10.26 12.19
C PHE A 253 -0.26 -10.68 13.39
N ARG A 254 0.53 -11.76 13.30
CA ARG A 254 1.56 -12.07 14.31
C ARG A 254 2.57 -10.93 14.44
N TYR A 255 3.10 -10.44 13.31
CA TYR A 255 4.04 -9.31 13.31
C TYR A 255 3.38 -8.04 13.87
N ILE A 256 2.20 -7.66 13.35
CA ILE A 256 1.48 -6.45 13.77
C ILE A 256 1.17 -6.48 15.27
N ASN A 257 0.68 -7.60 15.79
CA ASN A 257 0.33 -7.76 17.20
C ASN A 257 1.57 -7.70 18.11
N GLU A 258 2.69 -8.33 17.70
CA GLU A 258 3.94 -8.24 18.46
C GLU A 258 4.49 -6.80 18.44
N TYR A 259 4.39 -6.10 17.32
CA TYR A 259 4.76 -4.69 17.21
C TYR A 259 3.92 -3.83 18.16
N MET A 260 2.59 -3.97 18.15
CA MET A 260 1.70 -3.25 19.07
C MET A 260 1.95 -3.61 20.54
N GLN A 261 2.24 -4.88 20.83
CA GLN A 261 2.59 -5.29 22.20
C GLN A 261 3.87 -4.58 22.68
N GLN A 262 4.89 -4.50 21.84
CA GLN A 262 6.11 -3.76 22.18
C GLN A 262 5.87 -2.26 22.31
N MET A 263 4.94 -1.66 21.56
CA MET A 263 4.52 -0.27 21.79
C MET A 263 3.91 -0.09 23.19
N LYS A 264 3.09 -1.05 23.65
CA LYS A 264 2.51 -1.07 25.00
C LYS A 264 3.61 -1.20 26.05
N ASP A 265 4.51 -2.16 25.90
CA ASP A 265 5.61 -2.43 26.83
C ASP A 265 6.58 -1.24 26.97
N LYS A 266 6.74 -0.46 25.90
CA LYS A 266 7.58 0.74 25.87
C LYS A 266 6.83 2.04 26.18
N GLY A 267 5.54 1.98 26.46
CA GLY A 267 4.72 3.12 26.90
C GLY A 267 4.45 4.15 25.79
N VAL A 268 4.46 3.73 24.53
CA VAL A 268 4.17 4.62 23.37
C VAL A 268 2.90 4.24 22.62
N TYR A 269 2.17 3.20 23.05
CA TYR A 269 0.95 2.78 22.39
C TYR A 269 -0.19 3.79 22.56
N ASP A 270 -0.37 4.31 23.77
CA ASP A 270 -1.52 5.17 24.10
C ASP A 270 -1.44 6.49 23.32
N ASN A 271 -0.29 7.14 23.30
CA ASN A 271 -0.06 8.40 22.60
C ASN A 271 0.19 8.25 21.07
N SER A 272 -0.05 7.06 20.53
CA SER A 272 0.12 6.77 19.10
C SER A 272 -1.20 6.47 18.41
N THR A 273 -1.34 6.91 17.18
CA THR A 273 -2.38 6.43 16.25
C THR A 273 -1.82 5.22 15.50
N VAL A 274 -2.58 4.12 15.48
CA VAL A 274 -2.23 2.90 14.73
C VAL A 274 -3.34 2.63 13.73
N ILE A 275 -2.95 2.40 12.48
CA ILE A 275 -3.87 2.15 11.37
C ILE A 275 -3.43 0.87 10.68
N ILE A 276 -4.36 -0.07 10.50
CA ILE A 276 -4.16 -1.29 9.71
C ILE A 276 -5.14 -1.19 8.54
N THR A 277 -4.63 -1.24 7.33
CA THR A 277 -5.45 -1.09 6.11
C THR A 277 -4.87 -1.91 4.98
N ALA A 278 -5.55 -1.94 3.83
CA ALA A 278 -4.99 -2.42 2.57
C ALA A 278 -4.88 -1.26 1.58
N ASP A 279 -4.04 -1.41 0.57
CA ASP A 279 -3.93 -0.45 -0.55
C ASP A 279 -5.06 -0.59 -1.57
N HIS A 280 -5.58 -1.81 -1.70
CA HIS A 280 -6.80 -2.17 -2.43
C HIS A 280 -7.39 -3.47 -1.86
N GLY A 281 -8.55 -3.91 -2.33
CA GLY A 281 -9.15 -5.18 -1.97
C GLY A 281 -8.89 -6.27 -3.02
N GLY A 282 -9.62 -7.37 -2.94
CA GLY A 282 -9.57 -8.44 -3.94
C GLY A 282 -10.09 -7.96 -5.30
N TYR A 283 -9.51 -8.45 -6.38
CA TYR A 283 -9.78 -8.04 -7.78
C TYR A 283 -11.24 -8.23 -8.20
N ARG A 284 -12.08 -7.26 -7.83
CA ARG A 284 -13.52 -7.20 -8.14
C ARG A 284 -13.85 -5.92 -8.92
N LEU A 285 -15.11 -5.79 -9.34
CA LEU A 285 -15.61 -4.59 -10.02
C LEU A 285 -15.35 -3.29 -9.20
N TYR A 286 -15.47 -3.40 -7.89
CA TYR A 286 -15.08 -2.40 -6.91
C TYR A 286 -14.49 -3.11 -5.70
N GLU A 287 -13.62 -2.44 -4.98
CA GLU A 287 -12.81 -3.08 -3.95
C GLU A 287 -13.12 -2.47 -2.59
N ARG A 288 -13.13 -3.34 -1.59
CA ARG A 288 -13.48 -3.05 -0.22
C ARG A 288 -12.27 -3.33 0.68
N PRO A 289 -11.22 -2.51 0.64
CA PRO A 289 -10.07 -2.71 1.52
C PRO A 289 -10.48 -2.62 2.99
N ALA A 290 -9.96 -3.52 3.81
CA ALA A 290 -10.18 -3.46 5.25
C ALA A 290 -9.49 -2.23 5.86
N VAL A 291 -10.16 -1.59 6.83
CA VAL A 291 -9.60 -0.44 7.55
C VAL A 291 -9.92 -0.53 9.03
N PHE A 292 -8.87 -0.58 9.86
CA PHE A 292 -8.94 -0.54 11.31
C PHE A 292 -8.14 0.67 11.81
N VAL A 293 -8.72 1.50 12.65
CA VAL A 293 -8.07 2.71 13.15
C VAL A 293 -8.18 2.78 14.68
N LYS A 294 -7.04 2.87 15.34
CA LYS A 294 -6.92 3.27 16.74
C LYS A 294 -6.31 4.68 16.78
N MET A 295 -7.08 5.68 17.20
CA MET A 295 -6.56 7.04 17.41
C MET A 295 -5.74 7.10 18.68
N ALA A 296 -4.83 8.06 18.79
CA ALA A 296 -4.13 8.33 20.04
C ALA A 296 -5.14 8.54 21.19
N ASP A 297 -4.78 8.08 22.39
CA ASP A 297 -5.59 8.16 23.60
C ASP A 297 -6.97 7.47 23.53
N THR A 298 -7.16 6.55 22.58
CA THR A 298 -8.38 5.73 22.48
C THR A 298 -8.22 4.43 23.26
N HIS A 299 -9.20 4.17 24.15
CA HIS A 299 -9.32 2.94 24.92
C HIS A 299 -10.76 2.46 24.88
N ASN A 300 -10.97 1.25 24.39
CA ASN A 300 -12.27 0.62 24.33
C ASN A 300 -12.22 -0.77 24.98
N ASP A 301 -13.36 -1.23 25.49
CA ASP A 301 -13.49 -2.60 26.01
C ASP A 301 -13.64 -3.62 24.87
N VAL A 302 -14.20 -3.18 23.74
CA VAL A 302 -14.41 -3.98 22.53
C VAL A 302 -14.18 -3.13 21.29
N MET A 303 -13.74 -3.77 20.20
CA MET A 303 -13.60 -3.12 18.91
C MET A 303 -14.92 -2.49 18.46
N GLN A 304 -14.85 -1.26 17.99
CA GLN A 304 -16.01 -0.54 17.46
C GLN A 304 -16.19 -0.85 15.96
N ILE A 305 -17.43 -0.89 15.51
CA ILE A 305 -17.74 -1.02 14.06
C ILE A 305 -18.39 0.29 13.62
N ASN A 306 -17.92 0.82 12.52
CA ASN A 306 -18.47 2.02 11.87
C ASN A 306 -18.84 1.67 10.42
N SER A 307 -20.13 1.81 10.09
CA SER A 307 -20.70 1.50 8.77
C SER A 307 -20.98 2.75 7.94
N ASP A 308 -20.38 3.89 8.28
CA ASP A 308 -20.45 5.08 7.44
C ASP A 308 -19.76 4.85 6.08
N SER A 309 -20.28 5.50 5.04
CA SER A 309 -19.69 5.43 3.70
C SER A 309 -18.37 6.17 3.64
N VAL A 310 -17.24 5.46 3.57
CA VAL A 310 -15.89 6.02 3.62
C VAL A 310 -15.03 5.62 2.41
N THR A 311 -13.96 6.38 2.19
CA THR A 311 -13.01 6.21 1.08
C THR A 311 -11.57 6.47 1.54
N PHE A 312 -10.58 6.20 0.69
CA PHE A 312 -9.19 6.58 0.95
C PHE A 312 -8.97 8.09 1.07
N LYS A 313 -9.85 8.95 0.53
CA LYS A 313 -9.79 10.39 0.81
C LYS A 313 -10.07 10.69 2.29
N ASN A 314 -11.01 9.96 2.90
CA ASN A 314 -11.27 10.06 4.34
C ASN A 314 -10.11 9.50 5.18
N LEU A 315 -9.47 8.43 4.71
CA LEU A 315 -8.26 7.88 5.34
C LEU A 315 -7.09 8.87 5.28
N TYR A 316 -6.86 9.50 4.12
CA TYR A 316 -5.88 10.58 3.95
C TYR A 316 -6.13 11.75 4.92
N ALA A 317 -7.39 12.20 5.04
CA ALA A 317 -7.77 13.22 6.02
C ALA A 317 -7.55 12.75 7.46
N THR A 318 -7.73 11.44 7.74
CA THR A 318 -7.47 10.85 9.05
C THR A 318 -5.98 10.87 9.40
N TYR A 319 -5.09 10.59 8.44
CA TYR A 319 -3.64 10.77 8.64
C TYR A 319 -3.29 12.22 9.00
N GLY A 320 -3.86 13.18 8.26
CA GLY A 320 -3.67 14.59 8.53
C GLY A 320 -4.14 14.98 9.93
N LYS A 321 -5.32 14.51 10.33
CA LYS A 321 -5.87 14.76 11.68
C LYS A 321 -5.01 14.15 12.78
N ALA A 322 -4.56 12.92 12.59
CA ALA A 322 -3.72 12.21 13.56
C ALA A 322 -2.35 12.90 13.76
N ALA A 323 -1.74 13.34 12.66
CA ALA A 323 -0.42 13.98 12.71
C ALA A 323 -0.49 15.46 13.12
N LEU A 324 -1.38 16.24 12.50
CA LEU A 324 -1.38 17.71 12.56
C LEU A 324 -2.51 18.30 13.42
N GLY A 325 -3.47 17.47 13.87
CA GLY A 325 -4.55 17.87 14.76
C GLY A 325 -5.40 19.02 14.19
N GLN A 326 -5.52 20.13 14.92
CA GLN A 326 -6.31 21.29 14.52
C GLN A 326 -5.76 22.03 13.28
N LYS A 327 -4.51 21.79 12.91
CA LYS A 327 -3.90 22.33 11.69
C LYS A 327 -4.27 21.55 10.42
N SER A 328 -4.92 20.40 10.58
CA SER A 328 -5.35 19.55 9.47
C SER A 328 -6.51 20.19 8.70
N ASN A 329 -6.41 20.26 7.39
CA ASN A 329 -7.47 20.73 6.49
C ASN A 329 -7.51 19.87 5.22
N TYR A 330 -7.59 18.54 5.40
CA TYR A 330 -7.56 17.56 4.30
C TYR A 330 -8.95 16.96 4.00
N GLY A 331 -10.02 17.58 4.52
CA GLY A 331 -11.39 17.12 4.37
C GLY A 331 -11.89 16.34 5.58
N ASN A 332 -13.01 15.63 5.39
CA ASN A 332 -13.64 14.82 6.44
C ASN A 332 -12.80 13.55 6.68
N THR A 333 -12.52 13.28 7.95
CA THR A 333 -11.87 12.02 8.35
C THR A 333 -12.85 10.85 8.25
N LEU A 334 -12.35 9.63 8.47
CA LEU A 334 -13.18 8.43 8.59
C LEU A 334 -14.26 8.57 9.69
N PHE A 335 -13.99 9.35 10.73
CA PHE A 335 -14.88 9.56 11.89
C PHE A 335 -15.87 10.71 11.71
N ASP A 336 -15.73 11.51 10.65
CA ASP A 336 -16.59 12.68 10.40
C ASP A 336 -17.74 12.36 9.42
N MET A 337 -17.95 11.07 9.06
CA MET A 337 -18.86 10.68 7.99
C MET A 337 -20.27 10.31 8.47
N ALA A 338 -20.55 10.37 9.76
CA ALA A 338 -21.86 10.04 10.31
C ALA A 338 -22.98 10.86 9.67
N GLY A 339 -23.90 10.17 8.98
CA GLY A 339 -25.03 10.78 8.27
C GLY A 339 -24.64 11.56 6.99
N VAL A 340 -23.38 11.47 6.55
CA VAL A 340 -22.94 12.08 5.29
C VAL A 340 -23.14 11.09 4.15
N SER A 341 -23.97 11.46 3.18
CA SER A 341 -24.11 10.71 1.93
C SER A 341 -23.10 11.25 0.91
N GLN A 342 -22.20 10.38 0.45
CA GLN A 342 -21.25 10.75 -0.61
C GLN A 342 -21.23 9.70 -1.71
N SER A 343 -21.07 10.15 -2.95
CA SER A 343 -20.70 9.27 -4.05
C SER A 343 -19.24 8.89 -3.91
N ARG A 344 -18.95 7.60 -4.05
CA ARG A 344 -17.58 7.07 -4.01
C ARG A 344 -17.16 6.68 -5.42
N TYR A 345 -15.89 6.81 -5.72
CA TYR A 345 -15.36 6.50 -7.03
C TYR A 345 -14.31 5.41 -6.92
N HIS A 346 -14.35 4.46 -7.84
CA HIS A 346 -13.35 3.40 -7.95
C HIS A 346 -12.81 3.33 -9.37
N VAL A 347 -11.51 3.22 -9.51
CA VAL A 347 -10.81 3.13 -10.79
C VAL A 347 -10.06 1.82 -10.88
N ALA A 348 -10.41 1.01 -11.85
CA ALA A 348 -9.81 -0.30 -12.01
C ALA A 348 -9.60 -0.64 -13.49
N PRO A 349 -8.64 -1.53 -13.83
CA PRO A 349 -8.49 -2.10 -15.16
C PRO A 349 -9.58 -3.15 -15.39
N TRP A 350 -10.82 -2.69 -15.59
CA TRP A 350 -11.99 -3.54 -15.74
C TRP A 350 -12.54 -3.49 -17.17
N ASP A 351 -12.68 -4.63 -17.83
CA ASP A 351 -13.34 -4.71 -19.12
C ASP A 351 -14.85 -4.73 -18.93
N VAL A 352 -15.48 -3.56 -19.07
CA VAL A 352 -16.94 -3.39 -18.92
C VAL A 352 -17.72 -4.27 -19.89
N SER A 353 -17.17 -4.58 -21.09
CA SER A 353 -17.84 -5.38 -22.11
C SER A 353 -17.90 -6.85 -21.74
N LYS A 354 -16.92 -7.34 -21.02
CA LYS A 354 -16.82 -8.74 -20.56
C LYS A 354 -17.26 -8.93 -19.11
N GLY A 355 -17.38 -7.84 -18.34
CA GLY A 355 -17.72 -7.89 -16.92
C GLY A 355 -16.66 -8.54 -16.05
N MET A 356 -15.38 -8.41 -16.40
CA MET A 356 -14.25 -9.02 -15.69
C MET A 356 -12.98 -8.22 -15.84
N TYR A 357 -11.98 -8.50 -14.99
CA TYR A 357 -10.61 -8.04 -15.21
C TYR A 357 -10.08 -8.60 -16.52
N PRO A 358 -9.25 -7.82 -17.28
CA PRO A 358 -8.61 -8.32 -18.48
C PRO A 358 -7.75 -9.55 -18.16
N GLU A 359 -7.85 -10.61 -18.96
CA GLU A 359 -7.04 -11.84 -18.80
C GLU A 359 -5.52 -11.58 -18.87
N ASP A 360 -5.13 -10.50 -19.55
CA ASP A 360 -3.73 -10.07 -19.69
C ASP A 360 -3.48 -8.82 -18.82
N GLU A 361 -3.27 -9.02 -17.53
CA GLU A 361 -3.01 -7.97 -16.56
C GLU A 361 -1.82 -7.06 -16.91
N TYR A 362 -0.91 -7.53 -17.75
CA TYR A 362 0.37 -6.89 -18.07
C TYR A 362 0.47 -6.26 -19.46
N LEU A 363 -0.61 -6.15 -20.22
CA LEU A 363 -0.58 -5.54 -21.56
C LEU A 363 -0.62 -4.01 -21.49
N LYS A 364 0.17 -3.40 -22.38
CA LYS A 364 0.59 -1.98 -22.41
C LYS A 364 -0.52 -0.93 -22.54
N ASN A 365 -1.76 -1.30 -22.82
CA ASN A 365 -2.90 -0.40 -22.98
C ASN A 365 -4.04 -0.92 -22.08
N ARG A 366 -3.89 -0.79 -20.77
CA ARG A 366 -5.00 -1.03 -19.86
C ARG A 366 -5.97 0.13 -20.04
N ASP A 367 -7.17 -0.18 -20.49
CA ASP A 367 -8.29 0.74 -20.41
C ASP A 367 -8.82 0.68 -18.97
N TYR A 368 -8.54 1.73 -18.20
CA TYR A 368 -9.11 1.88 -16.87
C TYR A 368 -10.54 2.38 -17.00
N SER A 369 -11.45 1.76 -16.26
CA SER A 369 -12.82 2.23 -16.10
C SER A 369 -12.98 2.95 -14.78
N VAL A 370 -13.77 4.04 -14.80
CA VAL A 370 -14.15 4.78 -13.60
C VAL A 370 -15.58 4.41 -13.24
N PHE A 371 -15.75 3.94 -12.02
CA PHE A 371 -17.04 3.56 -11.45
C PHE A 371 -17.45 4.57 -10.38
N ARG A 372 -18.70 5.01 -10.44
CA ARG A 372 -19.36 5.70 -9.34
C ARG A 372 -20.17 4.69 -8.55
N ILE A 373 -20.01 4.71 -7.25
CA ILE A 373 -20.57 3.78 -6.29
C ILE A 373 -21.35 4.57 -5.25
N ASP A 374 -22.68 4.37 -5.25
CA ASP A 374 -23.59 5.02 -4.33
C ASP A 374 -24.24 3.99 -3.40
N GLY A 375 -24.51 4.39 -2.17
CA GLY A 375 -25.15 3.53 -1.16
C GLY A 375 -24.17 2.67 -0.37
N ASP A 376 -24.67 1.59 0.21
CA ASP A 376 -23.91 0.64 1.01
C ASP A 376 -22.99 -0.22 0.15
N ALA A 377 -21.76 -0.49 0.63
CA ALA A 377 -20.78 -1.28 -0.10
C ALA A 377 -21.16 -2.76 -0.25
N ASP A 378 -22.07 -3.28 0.60
CA ASP A 378 -22.57 -4.64 0.46
C ASP A 378 -23.62 -4.79 -0.67
N ASN A 379 -24.32 -3.70 -0.98
CA ASN A 379 -25.33 -3.69 -2.05
C ASN A 379 -25.39 -2.31 -2.76
N PRO A 380 -24.30 -1.90 -3.43
CA PRO A 380 -24.20 -0.57 -3.99
C PRO A 380 -24.96 -0.43 -5.33
N GLN A 381 -25.30 0.82 -5.63
CA GLN A 381 -25.67 1.20 -7.00
C GLN A 381 -24.40 1.62 -7.73
N ILE A 382 -24.08 0.92 -8.83
CA ILE A 382 -22.84 1.12 -9.59
C ILE A 382 -23.20 1.69 -10.97
N SER A 383 -22.49 2.74 -11.36
CA SER A 383 -22.54 3.30 -12.71
C SER A 383 -21.14 3.57 -13.26
N VAL A 384 -20.98 3.30 -14.57
CA VAL A 384 -19.71 3.61 -15.26
C VAL A 384 -19.71 5.06 -15.70
N ILE A 385 -18.67 5.81 -15.34
CA ILE A 385 -18.46 7.17 -15.81
C ILE A 385 -17.76 7.13 -17.17
N LYS A 386 -18.39 7.73 -18.17
CA LYS A 386 -17.85 7.84 -19.54
C LYS A 386 -17.55 9.28 -19.97
N ASP A 387 -18.02 10.25 -19.21
CA ASP A 387 -17.86 11.66 -19.48
C ASP A 387 -16.55 12.19 -18.89
N GLU A 388 -15.65 12.71 -19.75
CA GLU A 388 -14.35 13.22 -19.31
C GLU A 388 -14.45 14.37 -18.28
N GLN A 389 -15.49 15.20 -18.36
CA GLN A 389 -15.67 16.29 -17.41
C GLN A 389 -16.05 15.75 -16.03
N GLN A 390 -16.88 14.70 -15.99
CA GLN A 390 -17.19 14.01 -14.73
C GLN A 390 -15.95 13.33 -14.15
N MET A 391 -15.10 12.71 -15.00
CA MET A 391 -13.83 12.12 -14.55
C MET A 391 -12.92 13.15 -13.92
N LYS A 392 -12.76 14.33 -14.53
CA LYS A 392 -11.93 15.41 -13.97
C LYS A 392 -12.47 15.95 -12.63
N ASN A 393 -13.76 15.83 -12.38
CA ASN A 393 -14.39 16.31 -11.16
C ASN A 393 -14.30 15.35 -9.97
N ILE A 394 -13.76 14.14 -10.15
CA ILE A 394 -13.64 13.18 -9.03
C ILE A 394 -12.67 13.62 -7.93
N ASN A 395 -11.82 14.58 -8.21
CA ASN A 395 -10.89 15.17 -7.24
C ASN A 395 -11.40 16.49 -6.61
N ASN A 396 -12.51 17.03 -7.11
CA ASN A 396 -13.16 18.22 -6.55
C ASN A 396 -14.23 17.80 -5.53
#